data_45e2b34c4a6cb3898612d6add92f9cc6
#
_entry.id   45e2b34c4a6cb3898612d6add92f9cc6
#
_cell.length_a   1.000
_cell.length_b   1.000
_cell.length_c   1.000
_cell.angle_alpha   90.00
_cell.angle_beta   90.00
_cell.angle_gamma   90.00
#
_symmetry.space_group_name_H-M   'P 1'
#
loop_
_entity.id
_entity.type
_entity.pdbx_description
1 polymer ?
#
loop_
_entity_poly.entity_id
_entity_poly.type
_entity_poly.pdbx_seq_one_letter_code
_entity_poly.pdbx_strand_id
1 'polypeptide(L)'
;MDDKRVYRIYRELELNLRIKPRKRLVREQPEPLAVPAMLNESWSMDFMHDQLADGRSIRLFNVIDDFNREGLCIDVDFSLPSQRVIRSLNQIIEWRGRPQSIRCDNGPEYVSEALKDWAGQRGIKLQFIQPGKPQQNAYIERYNRTVRYDWLAHYLFDTVSDVQDYATRWLWSYNHERPNMALDGMTPKQKSAMAA
;
A
#
# COMPACT_ATOMS: atom_id res chain seq x y z
N MET A 1 29.07 10.54 -42.05
CA MET A 1 30.15 9.86 -41.31
C MET A 1 29.76 8.38 -41.29
N ASP A 2 30.71 7.48 -41.62
CA ASP A 2 30.37 6.06 -41.74
C ASP A 2 30.23 5.43 -40.33
N ASP A 3 29.01 5.01 -39.96
CA ASP A 3 28.68 4.44 -38.67
C ASP A 3 29.54 3.22 -38.30
N LYS A 4 29.94 2.42 -39.28
CA LYS A 4 30.81 1.26 -39.09
C LYS A 4 32.21 1.67 -38.63
N ARG A 5 32.73 2.79 -39.17
CA ARG A 5 34.05 3.33 -38.80
C ARG A 5 34.02 3.89 -37.38
N VAL A 6 32.98 4.61 -37.03
CA VAL A 6 32.76 5.13 -35.65
C VAL A 6 32.69 3.99 -34.65
N TYR A 7 31.89 2.95 -34.94
CA TYR A 7 31.75 1.80 -34.05
C TYR A 7 33.07 1.04 -33.86
N ARG A 8 33.88 0.89 -34.92
CA ARG A 8 35.19 0.26 -34.84
C ARG A 8 36.11 1.03 -33.89
N ILE A 9 36.23 2.36 -34.06
CA ILE A 9 37.05 3.22 -33.23
C ILE A 9 36.58 3.17 -31.77
N TYR A 10 35.26 3.15 -31.55
CA TYR A 10 34.67 3.06 -30.23
C TYR A 10 35.06 1.77 -29.49
N ARG A 11 35.14 0.67 -30.22
CA ARG A 11 35.62 -0.61 -29.68
C ARG A 11 37.13 -0.65 -29.45
N GLU A 12 37.92 -0.10 -30.38
CA GLU A 12 39.37 -0.04 -30.24
C GLU A 12 39.81 0.80 -29.01
N LEU A 13 39.04 1.85 -28.70
CA LEU A 13 39.27 2.71 -27.54
C LEU A 13 38.66 2.20 -26.24
N GLU A 14 38.06 1.01 -26.25
CA GLU A 14 37.38 0.40 -25.10
C GLU A 14 36.28 1.30 -24.42
N LEU A 15 35.68 2.22 -25.20
CA LEU A 15 34.67 3.15 -24.75
C LEU A 15 33.29 2.49 -24.55
N ASN A 16 33.15 1.21 -24.85
CA ASN A 16 31.93 0.45 -24.61
C ASN A 16 31.68 0.30 -23.12
N LEU A 17 30.50 0.68 -22.68
CA LEU A 17 30.04 0.37 -21.33
C LEU A 17 30.15 -1.15 -21.08
N ARG A 18 30.85 -1.56 -20.04
CA ARG A 18 30.91 -2.96 -19.62
C ARG A 18 29.49 -3.44 -19.30
N ILE A 19 28.87 -4.15 -20.23
CA ILE A 19 27.60 -4.82 -19.98
C ILE A 19 27.92 -5.99 -19.05
N LYS A 20 27.69 -5.82 -17.75
CA LYS A 20 27.69 -6.95 -16.82
C LYS A 20 26.45 -7.78 -17.15
N PRO A 21 26.60 -9.03 -17.66
CA PRO A 21 25.43 -9.87 -17.89
C PRO A 21 24.68 -10.02 -16.56
N ARG A 22 23.41 -9.63 -16.52
CA ARG A 22 22.57 -9.82 -15.36
C ARG A 22 22.42 -11.33 -15.14
N LYS A 23 23.05 -11.88 -14.12
CA LYS A 23 22.72 -13.24 -13.66
C LYS A 23 21.25 -13.25 -13.26
N ARG A 24 20.46 -14.06 -13.94
CA ARG A 24 19.06 -14.30 -13.53
C ARG A 24 19.12 -15.00 -12.18
N LEU A 25 18.78 -14.27 -11.12
CA LEU A 25 18.60 -14.89 -9.81
C LEU A 25 17.36 -15.81 -9.92
N VAL A 26 17.57 -17.10 -9.74
CA VAL A 26 16.47 -18.05 -9.54
C VAL A 26 15.91 -17.74 -8.15
N ARG A 27 14.77 -17.05 -8.13
CA ARG A 27 14.03 -16.83 -6.89
C ARG A 27 13.10 -18.02 -6.69
N GLU A 28 13.05 -18.54 -5.48
CA GLU A 28 11.98 -19.47 -5.09
C GLU A 28 10.63 -18.82 -5.39
N GLN A 29 9.69 -19.63 -5.88
CA GLN A 29 8.32 -19.12 -6.08
C GLN A 29 7.78 -18.69 -4.72
N PRO A 30 7.26 -17.45 -4.62
CA PRO A 30 6.68 -16.98 -3.36
C PRO A 30 5.49 -17.87 -3.01
N GLU A 31 5.37 -18.25 -1.75
CA GLU A 31 4.14 -18.87 -1.26
C GLU A 31 2.97 -17.90 -1.50
N PRO A 32 1.85 -18.39 -2.06
CA PRO A 32 0.67 -17.55 -2.25
C PRO A 32 0.23 -16.97 -0.91
N LEU A 33 -0.09 -15.68 -0.91
CA LEU A 33 -0.65 -15.04 0.27
C LEU A 33 -2.02 -15.66 0.57
N ALA A 34 -2.18 -16.22 1.78
CA ALA A 34 -3.45 -16.77 2.21
C ALA A 34 -4.54 -15.68 2.15
N VAL A 35 -5.63 -15.97 1.42
CA VAL A 35 -6.80 -15.08 1.38
C VAL A 35 -7.61 -15.34 2.65
N PRO A 36 -7.89 -14.32 3.48
CA PRO A 36 -8.76 -14.48 4.63
C PRO A 36 -10.14 -15.04 4.22
N ALA A 37 -10.76 -15.81 5.10
CA ALA A 37 -12.04 -16.44 4.82
C ALA A 37 -13.25 -15.54 5.17
N MET A 38 -13.07 -14.55 6.02
CA MET A 38 -14.14 -13.68 6.52
C MET A 38 -13.67 -12.22 6.73
N LEU A 39 -14.67 -11.36 6.85
CA LEU A 39 -14.46 -9.94 7.20
C LEU A 39 -13.74 -9.81 8.54
N ASN A 40 -12.85 -8.82 8.65
CA ASN A 40 -12.08 -8.52 9.85
C ASN A 40 -11.15 -9.66 10.33
N GLU A 41 -10.88 -10.66 9.53
CA GLU A 41 -9.88 -11.69 9.86
C GLU A 41 -8.47 -11.09 9.80
N SER A 42 -8.16 -10.38 8.72
CA SER A 42 -6.88 -9.69 8.57
C SER A 42 -7.05 -8.36 7.85
N TRP A 43 -6.51 -7.31 8.44
CA TRP A 43 -6.32 -6.04 7.75
C TRP A 43 -4.86 -5.91 7.31
N SER A 44 -4.63 -5.19 6.22
CA SER A 44 -3.30 -4.75 5.83
C SER A 44 -3.22 -3.23 5.89
N MET A 45 -2.09 -2.71 6.37
CA MET A 45 -1.85 -1.28 6.43
C MET A 45 -0.46 -0.92 5.88
N ASP A 46 -0.36 0.26 5.27
CA ASP A 46 0.89 0.76 4.70
C ASP A 46 0.85 2.27 4.49
N PHE A 47 2.04 2.87 4.35
CA PHE A 47 2.20 4.28 4.05
C PHE A 47 2.53 4.52 2.58
N MET A 48 1.96 5.61 2.06
CA MET A 48 2.41 6.22 0.82
C MET A 48 3.00 7.62 1.09
N HIS A 49 3.82 8.09 0.18
CA HIS A 49 4.39 9.44 0.22
C HIS A 49 4.06 10.18 -1.06
N ASP A 50 3.80 11.48 -0.94
CA ASP A 50 3.62 12.40 -2.05
C ASP A 50 4.05 13.81 -1.64
N GLN A 51 3.81 14.81 -2.51
CA GLN A 51 4.16 16.20 -2.27
C GLN A 51 2.98 17.10 -2.67
N LEU A 52 2.80 18.17 -1.93
CA LEU A 52 1.92 19.28 -2.31
C LEU A 52 2.56 20.14 -3.41
N ALA A 53 1.79 21.03 -4.02
CA ALA A 53 2.24 21.93 -5.07
C ALA A 53 3.42 22.84 -4.63
N ASP A 54 3.52 23.16 -3.34
CA ASP A 54 4.60 23.93 -2.76
C ASP A 54 5.86 23.10 -2.42
N GLY A 55 5.85 21.79 -2.74
CA GLY A 55 6.97 20.87 -2.52
C GLY A 55 7.03 20.24 -1.11
N ARG A 56 6.12 20.59 -0.20
CA ARG A 56 6.06 19.93 1.11
C ARG A 56 5.64 18.47 0.98
N SER A 57 6.41 17.59 1.59
CA SER A 57 6.07 16.15 1.59
C SER A 57 4.88 15.86 2.49
N ILE A 58 3.99 15.00 2.01
CA ILE A 58 2.83 14.47 2.74
C ILE A 58 2.90 12.95 2.80
N ARG A 59 2.22 12.38 3.77
CA ARG A 59 2.07 10.94 3.93
C ARG A 59 0.61 10.57 3.90
N LEU A 60 0.31 9.42 3.31
CA LEU A 60 -1.02 8.82 3.33
C LEU A 60 -0.92 7.49 4.08
N PHE A 61 -1.75 7.30 5.09
CA PHE A 61 -1.89 6.05 5.81
C PHE A 61 -3.11 5.29 5.27
N ASN A 62 -2.88 4.14 4.70
CA ASN A 62 -3.89 3.31 4.06
C ASN A 62 -4.13 2.05 4.86
N VAL A 63 -5.40 1.68 5.02
CA VAL A 63 -5.84 0.43 5.64
C VAL A 63 -6.88 -0.24 4.77
N ILE A 64 -6.75 -1.53 4.53
CA ILE A 64 -7.73 -2.36 3.82
C ILE A 64 -8.09 -3.62 4.60
N ASP A 65 -9.27 -4.15 4.35
CA ASP A 65 -9.63 -5.52 4.74
C ASP A 65 -9.16 -6.49 3.65
N ASP A 66 -8.34 -7.46 4.02
CA ASP A 66 -7.73 -8.40 3.08
C ASP A 66 -8.75 -9.39 2.48
N PHE A 67 -9.89 -9.62 3.13
CA PHE A 67 -10.93 -10.52 2.62
C PHE A 67 -11.63 -9.95 1.39
N ASN A 68 -12.18 -8.75 1.48
CA ASN A 68 -13.01 -8.13 0.44
C ASN A 68 -12.33 -6.96 -0.26
N ARG A 69 -11.05 -6.67 0.03
CA ARG A 69 -10.27 -5.56 -0.54
C ARG A 69 -10.88 -4.17 -0.26
N GLU A 70 -11.78 -4.07 0.71
CA GLU A 70 -12.39 -2.80 1.09
C GLU A 70 -11.35 -1.85 1.65
N GLY A 71 -11.27 -0.64 1.09
CA GLY A 71 -10.50 0.43 1.71
C GLY A 71 -11.20 0.92 2.96
N LEU A 72 -10.54 0.83 4.09
CA LEU A 72 -11.09 1.21 5.40
C LEU A 72 -10.71 2.62 5.80
N CYS A 73 -9.53 3.08 5.37
CA CYS A 73 -9.01 4.40 5.70
C CYS A 73 -8.00 4.86 4.64
N ILE A 74 -8.00 6.15 4.36
CA ILE A 74 -6.89 6.94 3.79
C ILE A 74 -6.79 8.17 4.67
N ASP A 75 -5.84 8.21 5.60
CA ASP A 75 -5.58 9.37 6.47
C ASP A 75 -4.34 10.12 5.96
N VAL A 76 -4.46 11.43 5.73
CA VAL A 76 -3.43 12.25 5.10
C VAL A 76 -2.91 13.30 6.07
N ASP A 77 -1.59 13.38 6.24
CA ASP A 77 -0.96 14.44 7.03
C ASP A 77 0.51 14.62 6.60
N PHE A 78 1.15 15.68 7.06
CA PHE A 78 2.61 15.88 6.94
C PHE A 78 3.39 14.84 7.74
N SER A 79 2.87 14.41 8.89
CA SER A 79 3.47 13.41 9.76
C SER A 79 2.39 12.51 10.35
N LEU A 80 2.65 11.22 10.31
CA LEU A 80 1.74 10.18 10.82
C LEU A 80 2.49 9.28 11.82
N PRO A 81 2.80 9.80 13.02
CA PRO A 81 3.43 9.01 14.07
C PRO A 81 2.46 7.93 14.58
N SER A 82 2.97 6.96 15.35
CA SER A 82 2.22 5.82 15.86
C SER A 82 0.92 6.21 16.58
N GLN A 83 0.89 7.35 17.27
CA GLN A 83 -0.33 7.86 17.93
C GLN A 83 -1.43 8.23 16.93
N ARG A 84 -1.07 8.78 15.78
CA ARG A 84 -2.03 9.07 14.70
C ARG A 84 -2.53 7.78 14.06
N VAL A 85 -1.63 6.81 13.83
CA VAL A 85 -2.00 5.47 13.35
C VAL A 85 -3.01 4.81 14.28
N ILE A 86 -2.75 4.83 15.60
CA ILE A 86 -3.66 4.29 16.62
C ILE A 86 -5.02 5.00 16.59
N ARG A 87 -5.04 6.33 16.43
CA ARG A 87 -6.28 7.10 16.31
C ARG A 87 -7.10 6.67 15.09
N SER A 88 -6.47 6.57 13.92
CA SER A 88 -7.15 6.13 12.69
C SER A 88 -7.68 4.71 12.83
N LEU A 89 -6.89 3.79 13.41
CA LEU A 89 -7.34 2.42 13.67
C LEU A 89 -8.52 2.35 14.65
N ASN A 90 -8.52 3.17 15.71
CA ASN A 90 -9.66 3.24 16.63
C ASN A 90 -10.93 3.72 15.90
N GLN A 91 -10.83 4.75 15.06
CA GLN A 91 -11.96 5.22 14.26
C GLN A 91 -12.52 4.13 13.35
N ILE A 92 -11.64 3.36 12.69
CA ILE A 92 -12.10 2.22 11.87
C ILE A 92 -12.82 1.18 12.72
N ILE A 93 -12.27 0.81 13.88
CA ILE A 93 -12.84 -0.19 14.78
C ILE A 93 -14.24 0.20 15.27
N GLU A 94 -14.52 1.47 15.50
CA GLU A 94 -15.83 1.97 15.95
C GLU A 94 -16.97 1.63 14.99
N TRP A 95 -16.74 1.71 13.67
CA TRP A 95 -17.78 1.45 12.67
C TRP A 95 -17.69 0.08 12.00
N ARG A 96 -16.49 -0.51 11.99
CA ARG A 96 -16.24 -1.76 11.26
C ARG A 96 -16.16 -2.98 12.17
N GLY A 97 -15.84 -2.76 13.43
CA GLY A 97 -15.47 -3.81 14.37
C GLY A 97 -13.96 -4.11 14.35
N ARG A 98 -13.55 -4.95 15.26
CA ARG A 98 -12.14 -5.25 15.52
C ARG A 98 -11.61 -6.33 14.58
N PRO A 99 -10.41 -6.18 13.97
CA PRO A 99 -9.76 -7.26 13.25
C PRO A 99 -9.13 -8.29 14.20
N GLN A 100 -8.95 -9.51 13.72
CA GLN A 100 -8.16 -10.52 14.45
C GLN A 100 -6.66 -10.26 14.31
N SER A 101 -6.23 -9.79 13.14
CA SER A 101 -4.83 -9.45 12.87
C SER A 101 -4.69 -8.22 11.97
N ILE A 102 -3.56 -7.54 12.09
CA ILE A 102 -3.18 -6.45 11.21
C ILE A 102 -1.77 -6.74 10.66
N ARG A 103 -1.64 -6.72 9.34
CA ARG A 103 -0.39 -6.90 8.64
C ARG A 103 0.22 -5.55 8.29
N CYS A 104 1.52 -5.41 8.52
CA CYS A 104 2.28 -4.19 8.23
C CYS A 104 3.74 -4.50 7.93
N ASP A 105 4.44 -3.54 7.37
CA ASP A 105 5.88 -3.59 7.24
C ASP A 105 6.60 -3.37 8.59
N ASN A 106 7.95 -3.34 8.57
CA ASN A 106 8.77 -3.09 9.74
C ASN A 106 9.13 -1.61 9.90
N GLY A 107 8.30 -0.69 9.42
CA GLY A 107 8.49 0.75 9.61
C GLY A 107 8.54 1.14 11.09
N PRO A 108 9.28 2.20 11.45
CA PRO A 108 9.45 2.62 12.84
C PRO A 108 8.12 2.96 13.52
N GLU A 109 7.16 3.46 12.80
CA GLU A 109 5.81 3.78 13.30
C GLU A 109 5.05 2.52 13.72
N TYR A 110 5.27 1.41 13.02
CA TYR A 110 4.60 0.13 13.27
C TYR A 110 5.31 -0.73 14.32
N VAL A 111 6.64 -0.60 14.42
CA VAL A 111 7.43 -1.34 15.41
C VAL A 111 7.37 -0.66 16.80
N SER A 112 6.74 0.52 16.92
CA SER A 112 6.63 1.27 18.15
C SER A 112 5.96 0.46 19.27
N GLU A 113 6.47 0.64 20.50
CA GLU A 113 5.90 0.03 21.70
C GLU A 113 4.42 0.42 21.89
N ALA A 114 4.10 1.70 21.66
CA ALA A 114 2.73 2.20 21.76
C ALA A 114 1.73 1.43 20.89
N LEU A 115 2.09 1.09 19.64
CA LEU A 115 1.21 0.32 18.76
C LEU A 115 1.11 -1.15 19.18
N LYS A 116 2.22 -1.74 19.67
CA LYS A 116 2.22 -3.11 20.19
C LYS A 116 1.33 -3.23 21.43
N ASP A 117 1.46 -2.30 22.37
CA ASP A 117 0.64 -2.26 23.59
C ASP A 117 -0.84 -2.07 23.27
N TRP A 118 -1.14 -1.13 22.35
CA TRP A 118 -2.49 -0.89 21.87
C TRP A 118 -3.13 -2.15 21.25
N ALA A 119 -2.37 -2.86 20.42
CA ALA A 119 -2.83 -4.08 19.78
C ALA A 119 -3.01 -5.22 20.80
N GLY A 120 -2.06 -5.37 21.74
CA GLY A 120 -2.12 -6.36 22.82
C GLY A 120 -3.34 -6.17 23.71
N GLN A 121 -3.64 -4.93 24.15
CA GLN A 121 -4.83 -4.59 24.95
C GLN A 121 -6.15 -4.94 24.25
N ARG A 122 -6.16 -4.94 22.91
CA ARG A 122 -7.35 -5.25 22.10
C ARG A 122 -7.39 -6.68 21.58
N GLY A 123 -6.39 -7.49 21.89
CA GLY A 123 -6.26 -8.85 21.38
C GLY A 123 -6.12 -8.90 19.85
N ILE A 124 -5.45 -7.90 19.26
CA ILE A 124 -5.15 -7.82 17.84
C ILE A 124 -3.73 -8.32 17.61
N LYS A 125 -3.54 -9.29 16.70
CA LYS A 125 -2.22 -9.81 16.37
C LYS A 125 -1.56 -8.93 15.31
N LEU A 126 -0.43 -8.27 15.62
CA LEU A 126 0.39 -7.60 14.61
C LEU A 126 1.23 -8.63 13.86
N GLN A 127 1.15 -8.62 12.54
CA GLN A 127 1.88 -9.51 11.63
C GLN A 127 2.87 -8.68 10.81
N PHE A 128 4.12 -8.66 11.24
CA PHE A 128 5.18 -7.97 10.52
C PHE A 128 5.64 -8.82 9.33
N ILE A 129 5.77 -8.19 8.15
CA ILE A 129 6.32 -8.86 6.98
C ILE A 129 7.79 -9.22 7.18
N GLN A 130 8.21 -10.36 6.65
CA GLN A 130 9.59 -10.77 6.72
C GLN A 130 10.47 -9.91 5.79
N PRO A 131 11.68 -9.53 6.21
CA PRO A 131 12.63 -8.84 5.34
C PRO A 131 12.84 -9.61 4.03
N GLY A 132 12.74 -8.89 2.90
CA GLY A 132 12.90 -9.48 1.56
C GLY A 132 11.70 -10.26 1.02
N LYS A 133 10.57 -10.28 1.72
CA LYS A 133 9.31 -10.90 1.26
C LYS A 133 8.17 -9.89 1.10
N PRO A 134 8.29 -8.91 0.18
CA PRO A 134 7.25 -7.88 -0.02
C PRO A 134 5.88 -8.48 -0.41
N GLN A 135 5.87 -9.63 -1.08
CA GLN A 135 4.63 -10.33 -1.45
C GLN A 135 3.71 -10.62 -0.25
N GLN A 136 4.24 -10.63 0.97
CA GLN A 136 3.42 -10.81 2.18
C GLN A 136 2.50 -9.61 2.46
N ASN A 137 2.73 -8.44 1.82
CA ASN A 137 1.86 -7.27 1.90
C ASN A 137 1.22 -6.91 0.55
N ALA A 138 1.13 -7.87 -0.36
CA ALA A 138 0.75 -7.64 -1.76
C ALA A 138 -0.64 -7.00 -1.94
N TYR A 139 -1.57 -7.21 -0.99
CA TYR A 139 -2.92 -6.64 -1.10
C TYR A 139 -2.90 -5.12 -0.94
N ILE A 140 -2.25 -4.62 0.11
CA ILE A 140 -2.14 -3.18 0.33
C ILE A 140 -1.21 -2.53 -0.70
N GLU A 141 -0.14 -3.21 -1.15
CA GLU A 141 0.72 -2.70 -2.23
C GLU A 141 -0.07 -2.51 -3.53
N ARG A 142 -0.95 -3.47 -3.87
CA ARG A 142 -1.84 -3.33 -5.03
C ARG A 142 -2.84 -2.20 -4.85
N TYR A 143 -3.40 -2.06 -3.65
CA TYR A 143 -4.30 -0.95 -3.31
C TYR A 143 -3.58 0.39 -3.44
N ASN A 144 -2.39 0.54 -2.86
CA ASN A 144 -1.56 1.74 -2.95
C ASN A 144 -1.23 2.10 -4.41
N ARG A 145 -0.95 1.08 -5.23
CA ARG A 145 -0.78 1.29 -6.68
C ARG A 145 -2.05 1.87 -7.30
N THR A 146 -3.21 1.37 -6.92
CA THR A 146 -4.50 1.88 -7.41
C THR A 146 -4.70 3.34 -6.98
N VAL A 147 -4.50 3.66 -5.69
CA VAL A 147 -4.52 5.04 -5.18
C VAL A 147 -3.59 5.95 -5.99
N ARG A 148 -2.35 5.49 -6.23
CA ARG A 148 -1.34 6.26 -6.98
C ARG A 148 -1.80 6.57 -8.40
N TYR A 149 -2.26 5.57 -9.14
CA TYR A 149 -2.53 5.70 -10.57
C TYR A 149 -3.94 6.15 -10.90
N ASP A 150 -4.90 6.02 -10.01
CA ASP A 150 -6.26 6.49 -10.27
C ASP A 150 -6.39 8.01 -10.07
N TRP A 151 -5.66 8.57 -9.12
CA TRP A 151 -5.82 9.99 -8.80
C TRP A 151 -4.56 10.69 -8.28
N LEU A 152 -3.82 10.10 -7.33
CA LEU A 152 -2.77 10.83 -6.61
C LEU A 152 -1.67 11.38 -7.54
N ALA A 153 -1.29 10.63 -8.58
CA ALA A 153 -0.30 11.07 -9.57
C ALA A 153 -0.87 11.99 -10.67
N HIS A 154 -2.19 12.24 -10.68
CA HIS A 154 -2.83 13.07 -11.71
C HIS A 154 -3.11 14.50 -11.27
N TYR A 155 -3.06 14.78 -9.98
CA TYR A 155 -3.41 16.09 -9.41
C TYR A 155 -2.28 16.64 -8.56
N LEU A 156 -2.10 17.95 -8.64
CA LEU A 156 -1.31 18.73 -7.69
C LEU A 156 -2.29 19.38 -6.70
N PHE A 157 -2.06 19.14 -5.43
CA PHE A 157 -2.91 19.67 -4.36
C PHE A 157 -2.19 20.79 -3.62
N ASP A 158 -2.92 21.82 -3.23
CA ASP A 158 -2.36 22.95 -2.49
C ASP A 158 -2.28 22.68 -0.98
N THR A 159 -3.24 21.94 -0.44
CA THR A 159 -3.33 21.68 1.01
C THR A 159 -3.57 20.20 1.33
N VAL A 160 -3.19 19.81 2.56
CA VAL A 160 -3.51 18.46 3.10
C VAL A 160 -5.02 18.22 3.11
N SER A 161 -5.81 19.26 3.40
CA SER A 161 -7.28 19.16 3.40
C SER A 161 -7.83 18.79 2.03
N ASP A 162 -7.31 19.37 0.96
CA ASP A 162 -7.73 19.05 -0.41
C ASP A 162 -7.44 17.59 -0.76
N VAL A 163 -6.25 17.11 -0.36
CA VAL A 163 -5.89 15.69 -0.55
C VAL A 163 -6.84 14.79 0.24
N GLN A 164 -7.13 15.13 1.51
CA GLN A 164 -8.00 14.34 2.37
C GLN A 164 -9.43 14.30 1.84
N ASP A 165 -9.97 15.43 1.38
CA ASP A 165 -11.31 15.51 0.81
C ASP A 165 -11.43 14.68 -0.47
N TYR A 166 -10.38 14.72 -1.31
CA TYR A 166 -10.35 13.90 -2.51
C TYR A 166 -10.25 12.41 -2.16
N ALA A 167 -9.34 12.05 -1.26
CA ALA A 167 -9.15 10.69 -0.78
C ALA A 167 -10.45 10.09 -0.22
N THR A 168 -11.21 10.87 0.54
CA THR A 168 -12.48 10.44 1.15
C THR A 168 -13.53 10.13 0.07
N ARG A 169 -13.68 11.00 -0.92
CA ARG A 169 -14.60 10.78 -2.06
C ARG A 169 -14.18 9.60 -2.92
N TRP A 170 -12.88 9.52 -3.23
CA TRP A 170 -12.34 8.42 -4.01
C TRP A 170 -12.51 7.08 -3.28
N LEU A 171 -12.25 7.03 -1.96
CA LEU A 171 -12.42 5.83 -1.13
C LEU A 171 -13.86 5.31 -1.18
N TRP A 172 -14.83 6.23 -1.15
CA TRP A 172 -16.24 5.87 -1.29
C TRP A 172 -16.52 5.23 -2.66
N SER A 173 -16.12 5.87 -3.77
CA SER A 173 -16.29 5.31 -5.13
C SER A 173 -15.53 4.00 -5.30
N TYR A 174 -14.32 3.88 -4.77
CA TYR A 174 -13.55 2.62 -4.78
C TYR A 174 -14.33 1.47 -4.13
N ASN A 175 -14.94 1.71 -2.99
CA ASN A 175 -15.66 0.68 -2.25
C ASN A 175 -17.02 0.31 -2.86
N HIS A 176 -17.75 1.29 -3.43
CA HIS A 176 -19.15 1.13 -3.84
C HIS A 176 -19.34 0.94 -5.34
N GLU A 177 -18.49 1.54 -6.17
CA GLU A 177 -18.71 1.63 -7.61
C GLU A 177 -17.66 0.91 -8.44
N ARG A 178 -16.42 0.78 -7.93
CA ARG A 178 -15.31 0.21 -8.69
C ARG A 178 -15.33 -1.32 -8.69
N PRO A 179 -15.50 -1.99 -9.84
CA PRO A 179 -15.34 -3.44 -9.95
C PRO A 179 -13.90 -3.86 -9.63
N ASN A 180 -13.74 -4.93 -8.86
CA ASN A 180 -12.45 -5.51 -8.54
C ASN A 180 -12.31 -6.90 -9.16
N MET A 181 -11.36 -7.06 -10.07
CA MET A 181 -11.13 -8.34 -10.77
C MET A 181 -10.72 -9.49 -9.82
N ALA A 182 -10.11 -9.18 -8.67
CA ALA A 182 -9.80 -10.19 -7.66
C ALA A 182 -11.04 -10.63 -6.85
N LEU A 183 -12.18 -9.98 -7.07
CA LEU A 183 -13.48 -10.27 -6.48
C LEU A 183 -14.51 -10.65 -7.57
N ASP A 184 -14.05 -11.23 -8.67
CA ASP A 184 -14.89 -11.64 -9.81
C ASP A 184 -15.73 -10.48 -10.38
N GLY A 185 -15.17 -9.27 -10.38
CA GLY A 185 -15.81 -8.07 -10.89
C GLY A 185 -16.78 -7.38 -9.91
N MET A 186 -16.95 -7.91 -8.71
CA MET A 186 -17.75 -7.26 -7.66
C MET A 186 -17.01 -6.07 -7.05
N THR A 187 -17.76 -5.12 -6.51
CA THR A 187 -17.20 -4.08 -5.66
C THR A 187 -16.88 -4.64 -4.26
N PRO A 188 -15.98 -4.01 -3.49
CA PRO A 188 -15.73 -4.39 -2.10
C PRO A 188 -17.00 -4.45 -1.25
N LYS A 189 -17.91 -3.50 -1.42
CA LYS A 189 -19.20 -3.46 -0.68
C LYS A 189 -20.17 -4.56 -1.10
N GLN A 190 -20.23 -4.92 -2.37
CA GLN A 190 -21.03 -6.07 -2.82
C GLN A 190 -20.50 -7.37 -2.19
N LYS A 191 -19.18 -7.54 -2.15
CA LYS A 191 -18.57 -8.70 -1.50
C LYS A 191 -18.85 -8.75 0.01
N SER A 192 -18.87 -7.60 0.70
CA SER A 192 -19.26 -7.51 2.11
C SER A 192 -20.70 -7.95 2.34
N ALA A 193 -21.62 -7.49 1.49
CA ALA A 193 -23.05 -7.82 1.61
C ALA A 193 -23.36 -9.31 1.41
N MET A 194 -22.49 -10.03 0.69
CA MET A 194 -22.63 -11.48 0.50
C MET A 194 -22.06 -12.30 1.67
N ALA A 195 -21.25 -11.68 2.54
CA ALA A 195 -20.59 -12.34 3.66
C ALA A 195 -21.25 -12.06 5.01
N ALA A 196 -22.26 -11.17 5.03
CA ALA A 196 -23.06 -10.82 6.20
C ALA A 196 -24.25 -11.78 6.36
#